data_992f4844cdb866ca030c6d12df4b102e
#
_entry.id   992f4844cdb866ca030c6d12df4b102e
#
_cell.length_a   1.000
_cell.length_b   1.000
_cell.length_c   1.000
_cell.angle_alpha   90.00
_cell.angle_beta   90.00
_cell.angle_gamma   90.00
#
_symmetry.space_group_name_H-M   'P 1'
#
loop_
_entity.id
_entity.type
_entity.pdbx_description
1 polymer ?
#
loop_
_entity_poly.entity_id
_entity_poly.type
_entity_poly.pdbx_seq_one_letter_code
_entity_poly.pdbx_strand_id
1 'polypeptide(L)'
;MARKAGRAEPARYDHGEVEPRWQRFWHEHATFRAVRRPGREKRYVLDMFPYPSAAGLHVGHPEGYTATDIVCRHLRMRGYDVLHPMGWDAFGLPAEQHAIRTGTHPTATTRENVATFKRQLKMLGFSYDWSREIDTTDPQYLRWTQWIFLKLFERGLAYQDEIPVNWCPGLGTVLANEEVIDGKSEIGGYPVVRTPLRQWMLRITAYADRLAEDLKLVDWPGGTLTAQRRWIGRSEGADVHFAVADHADADIGVFTTRPDTLMGVTYVVLAPEHTLVAKVTTSEHRDEVGAYVEAAARKSDLDRIAGTPQKTGVPTGAFALHPITGVRVPIWVADYVVGSYGTGAVMAVPAHDQRDFAFA
;
A
#
# COMPACT_ATOMS: atom_id res chain seq x y z
N MET A 1 15.06 71.13 31.15
CA MET A 1 14.03 70.14 30.79
C MET A 1 14.47 69.41 29.50
N ALA A 2 15.01 68.18 29.65
CA ALA A 2 15.45 67.37 28.53
C ALA A 2 14.26 66.57 27.97
N ARG A 3 13.92 66.80 26.70
CA ARG A 3 12.90 65.98 25.98
C ARG A 3 13.41 64.57 25.87
N LYS A 4 12.71 63.60 26.50
CA LYS A 4 12.90 62.17 26.26
C LYS A 4 12.61 61.91 24.77
N ALA A 5 13.65 61.51 24.03
CA ALA A 5 13.48 60.97 22.66
C ALA A 5 12.59 59.72 22.76
N GLY A 6 11.40 59.74 22.16
CA GLY A 6 10.50 58.61 22.07
C GLY A 6 11.22 57.47 21.33
N ARG A 7 11.25 56.30 21.98
CA ARG A 7 11.62 55.06 21.27
C ARG A 7 10.64 54.90 20.11
N ALA A 8 11.11 54.92 18.89
CA ALA A 8 10.31 54.55 17.75
C ALA A 8 9.79 53.11 17.99
N GLU A 9 8.48 52.88 17.91
CA GLU A 9 7.91 51.55 17.94
C GLU A 9 8.59 50.70 16.82
N PRO A 10 8.96 49.46 17.11
CA PRO A 10 9.52 48.60 16.08
C PRO A 10 8.49 48.48 14.96
N ALA A 11 8.96 48.68 13.70
CA ALA A 11 8.11 48.59 12.53
C ALA A 11 7.40 47.22 12.54
N ARG A 12 6.07 47.25 12.53
CA ARG A 12 5.27 46.00 12.50
C ARG A 12 5.51 45.30 11.18
N TYR A 13 5.73 43.96 11.22
CA TYR A 13 5.87 43.15 10.02
C TYR A 13 4.58 43.19 9.20
N ASP A 14 4.64 43.77 8.02
CA ASP A 14 3.53 43.77 7.06
C ASP A 14 3.73 42.66 6.04
N HIS A 15 3.04 41.55 6.23
CA HIS A 15 3.11 40.40 5.35
C HIS A 15 2.62 40.71 3.94
N GLY A 16 1.62 41.59 3.79
CA GLY A 16 1.07 41.96 2.48
C GLY A 16 2.06 42.72 1.60
N GLU A 17 3.06 43.41 2.18
CA GLU A 17 4.11 44.10 1.48
C GLU A 17 5.39 43.25 1.35
N VAL A 18 5.83 42.65 2.45
CA VAL A 18 7.12 41.97 2.54
C VAL A 18 7.14 40.67 1.76
N GLU A 19 6.12 39.82 1.91
CA GLU A 19 6.10 38.48 1.32
C GLU A 19 6.05 38.54 -0.23
N PRO A 20 5.15 39.28 -0.88
CA PRO A 20 5.12 39.34 -2.34
C PRO A 20 6.40 39.94 -2.94
N ARG A 21 7.05 40.86 -2.23
CA ARG A 21 8.34 41.45 -2.66
C ARG A 21 9.42 40.37 -2.69
N TRP A 22 9.56 39.56 -1.64
CA TRP A 22 10.58 38.52 -1.57
C TRP A 22 10.27 37.34 -2.48
N GLN A 23 9.02 36.92 -2.63
CA GLN A 23 8.62 35.88 -3.58
C GLN A 23 8.97 36.27 -5.02
N ARG A 24 8.72 37.52 -5.40
CA ARG A 24 9.11 38.07 -6.71
C ARG A 24 10.63 38.08 -6.89
N PHE A 25 11.38 38.54 -5.91
CA PHE A 25 12.84 38.54 -5.92
C PHE A 25 13.39 37.12 -6.11
N TRP A 26 12.90 36.15 -5.35
CA TRP A 26 13.34 34.74 -5.46
C TRP A 26 13.05 34.15 -6.84
N HIS A 27 11.92 34.51 -7.41
CA HIS A 27 11.55 34.05 -8.76
C HIS A 27 12.45 34.63 -9.84
N GLU A 28 12.64 35.98 -9.84
CA GLU A 28 13.43 36.71 -10.85
C GLU A 28 14.91 36.29 -10.82
N HIS A 29 15.44 36.04 -9.63
CA HIS A 29 16.85 35.68 -9.45
C HIS A 29 17.10 34.18 -9.40
N ALA A 30 16.08 33.34 -9.57
CA ALA A 30 16.16 31.88 -9.42
C ALA A 30 16.95 31.47 -8.15
N THR A 31 16.66 32.13 -7.01
CA THR A 31 17.43 32.07 -5.76
C THR A 31 17.65 30.66 -5.25
N PHE A 32 16.67 29.77 -5.46
CA PHE A 32 16.71 28.40 -4.95
C PHE A 32 17.13 27.36 -5.99
N ARG A 33 17.62 27.81 -7.15
CA ARG A 33 18.12 26.91 -8.18
C ARG A 33 19.27 26.06 -7.65
N ALA A 34 19.19 24.75 -7.83
CA ALA A 34 20.22 23.83 -7.43
C ALA A 34 21.42 23.92 -8.39
N VAL A 35 22.55 24.38 -7.88
CA VAL A 35 23.81 24.50 -8.63
C VAL A 35 24.88 23.72 -7.89
N ARG A 36 25.59 22.81 -8.60
CA ARG A 36 26.76 22.12 -8.04
C ARG A 36 27.97 23.08 -8.04
N ARG A 37 28.55 23.25 -6.89
CA ARG A 37 29.76 24.05 -6.68
C ARG A 37 30.90 23.15 -6.21
N PRO A 38 32.11 23.28 -6.79
CA PRO A 38 33.28 22.52 -6.36
C PRO A 38 33.51 22.66 -4.83
N GLY A 39 33.82 21.55 -4.16
CA GLY A 39 34.15 21.56 -2.74
C GLY A 39 32.94 21.63 -1.78
N ARG A 40 31.70 21.85 -2.29
CA ARG A 40 30.52 21.85 -1.43
C ARG A 40 29.86 20.47 -1.39
N GLU A 41 29.45 20.09 -0.21
CA GLU A 41 28.67 18.87 -0.02
C GLU A 41 27.24 19.06 -0.52
N LYS A 42 26.69 18.07 -1.26
CA LYS A 42 25.30 18.13 -1.74
C LYS A 42 24.35 17.56 -0.72
N ARG A 43 23.15 18.12 -0.68
CA ARG A 43 21.98 17.56 0.02
C ARG A 43 20.82 17.48 -0.96
N TYR A 44 20.15 16.34 -0.94
CA TYR A 44 18.94 16.09 -1.72
C TYR A 44 17.79 15.90 -0.74
N VAL A 45 16.88 16.86 -0.71
CA VAL A 45 15.73 16.88 0.20
C VAL A 45 14.46 16.72 -0.63
N LEU A 46 13.71 15.68 -0.37
CA LEU A 46 12.50 15.34 -1.10
C LEU A 46 11.27 15.50 -0.22
N ASP A 47 10.23 16.03 -0.82
CA ASP A 47 8.87 15.94 -0.32
C ASP A 47 8.10 14.83 -1.02
N MET A 48 7.07 14.32 -0.37
CA MET A 48 6.05 13.55 -1.05
C MET A 48 5.27 14.52 -1.94
N PHE A 49 5.50 14.51 -3.25
CA PHE A 49 4.83 15.40 -4.18
C PHE A 49 3.33 15.07 -4.32
N PRO A 50 2.44 16.07 -4.50
CA PRO A 50 1.02 15.88 -4.37
C PRO A 50 0.37 15.27 -5.60
N TYR A 51 -0.77 14.58 -5.38
CA TYR A 51 -1.74 14.29 -6.42
C TYR A 51 -2.55 15.57 -6.73
N PRO A 52 -2.56 16.07 -7.96
CA PRO A 52 -3.38 17.23 -8.33
C PRO A 52 -4.84 16.82 -8.61
N SER A 53 -5.43 16.06 -7.70
CA SER A 53 -6.78 15.48 -7.83
C SER A 53 -7.90 16.36 -7.30
N ALA A 54 -7.55 17.46 -6.63
CA ALA A 54 -8.51 18.41 -6.04
C ALA A 54 -8.25 19.84 -6.56
N ALA A 55 -9.20 20.74 -6.31
CA ALA A 55 -9.11 22.15 -6.72
C ALA A 55 -8.04 22.97 -5.99
N GLY A 56 -7.29 22.38 -5.07
CA GLY A 56 -6.20 23.02 -4.33
C GLY A 56 -5.64 22.18 -3.21
N LEU A 57 -4.60 22.69 -2.57
CA LEU A 57 -3.95 22.06 -1.41
C LEU A 57 -4.90 22.00 -0.21
N HIS A 58 -4.83 20.92 0.56
CA HIS A 58 -5.37 20.86 1.91
C HIS A 58 -4.29 21.15 2.96
N VAL A 59 -4.68 21.42 4.21
CA VAL A 59 -3.74 21.82 5.27
C VAL A 59 -2.62 20.81 5.57
N GLY A 60 -2.82 19.54 5.30
CA GLY A 60 -1.78 18.52 5.48
C GLY A 60 -0.60 18.65 4.52
N HIS A 61 -0.77 19.24 3.35
CA HIS A 61 0.33 19.49 2.43
C HIS A 61 1.36 20.50 2.99
N PRO A 62 0.94 21.71 3.43
CA PRO A 62 1.87 22.69 4.00
C PRO A 62 2.59 22.19 5.25
N GLU A 63 2.02 21.29 6.04
CA GLU A 63 2.65 20.74 7.24
C GLU A 63 4.00 20.09 6.92
N GLY A 64 4.01 19.08 6.05
CA GLY A 64 5.25 18.41 5.64
C GLY A 64 6.19 19.31 4.87
N TYR A 65 5.65 20.09 3.92
CA TYR A 65 6.45 20.97 3.05
C TYR A 65 7.12 22.11 3.82
N THR A 66 6.51 22.61 4.90
CA THR A 66 7.13 23.61 5.79
C THR A 66 8.33 22.99 6.53
N ALA A 67 8.21 21.77 7.00
CA ALA A 67 9.30 21.11 7.72
C ALA A 67 10.53 20.92 6.82
N THR A 68 10.36 20.41 5.61
CA THR A 68 11.44 20.21 4.64
C THR A 68 12.00 21.55 4.15
N ASP A 69 11.18 22.58 3.95
CA ASP A 69 11.63 23.92 3.57
C ASP A 69 12.53 24.57 4.64
N ILE A 70 12.19 24.41 5.92
CA ILE A 70 13.03 24.87 7.04
C ILE A 70 14.40 24.19 6.97
N VAL A 71 14.43 22.85 6.78
CA VAL A 71 15.67 22.08 6.63
C VAL A 71 16.47 22.57 5.44
N CYS A 72 15.84 22.77 4.28
CA CYS A 72 16.50 23.23 3.07
C CYS A 72 17.13 24.62 3.24
N ARG A 73 16.40 25.56 3.86
CA ARG A 73 16.93 26.90 4.14
C ARG A 73 18.11 26.85 5.11
N HIS A 74 17.99 26.06 6.18
CA HIS A 74 19.07 25.85 7.13
C HIS A 74 20.33 25.29 6.44
N LEU A 75 20.19 24.24 5.64
CA LEU A 75 21.31 23.63 4.91
C LEU A 75 21.98 24.62 3.94
N ARG A 76 21.20 25.43 3.21
CA ARG A 76 21.76 26.49 2.34
C ARG A 76 22.56 27.54 3.13
N MET A 77 22.05 27.98 4.28
CA MET A 77 22.78 28.89 5.18
C MET A 77 24.07 28.27 5.73
N ARG A 78 24.11 26.94 5.89
CA ARG A 78 25.31 26.19 6.29
C ARG A 78 26.28 25.95 5.13
N GLY A 79 25.95 26.39 3.92
CA GLY A 79 26.84 26.33 2.76
C GLY A 79 26.74 25.05 1.92
N TYR A 80 25.74 24.20 2.17
CA TYR A 80 25.48 23.01 1.34
C TYR A 80 24.89 23.38 -0.03
N ASP A 81 25.14 22.52 -1.04
CA ASP A 81 24.40 22.54 -2.30
C ASP A 81 23.12 21.73 -2.13
N VAL A 82 21.98 22.41 -2.10
CA VAL A 82 20.68 21.76 -1.81
C VAL A 82 19.86 21.63 -3.09
N LEU A 83 19.46 20.42 -3.43
CA LEU A 83 18.41 20.12 -4.40
C LEU A 83 17.10 19.86 -3.65
N HIS A 84 16.10 20.72 -3.88
CA HIS A 84 14.74 20.62 -3.32
C HIS A 84 13.75 20.77 -4.48
N PRO A 85 13.40 19.67 -5.17
CA PRO A 85 12.49 19.68 -6.31
C PRO A 85 11.04 19.60 -5.85
N MET A 86 10.12 19.90 -6.78
CA MET A 86 8.68 19.66 -6.63
C MET A 86 8.15 19.06 -7.93
N GLY A 87 7.00 18.41 -7.85
CA GLY A 87 6.36 17.81 -9.01
C GLY A 87 4.91 17.44 -8.74
N TRP A 88 4.33 16.72 -9.71
CA TRP A 88 2.91 16.36 -9.73
C TRP A 88 2.78 14.87 -10.03
N ASP A 89 2.17 14.14 -9.11
CA ASP A 89 1.72 12.78 -9.36
C ASP A 89 0.39 12.84 -10.08
N ALA A 90 0.46 13.01 -11.41
CA ALA A 90 -0.65 13.51 -12.21
C ALA A 90 -1.51 12.39 -12.83
N PHE A 91 -1.11 11.13 -12.73
CA PHE A 91 -1.97 9.98 -13.02
C PHE A 91 -2.87 9.66 -11.83
N GLY A 92 -4.02 9.06 -12.09
CA GLY A 92 -4.82 8.53 -11.01
C GLY A 92 -6.30 8.41 -11.33
N LEU A 93 -6.96 7.45 -10.68
CA LEU A 93 -8.38 7.16 -10.79
C LEU A 93 -9.28 8.38 -10.50
N PRO A 94 -8.99 9.26 -9.54
CA PRO A 94 -9.82 10.45 -9.30
C PRO A 94 -9.95 11.38 -10.51
N ALA A 95 -8.88 11.56 -11.28
CA ALA A 95 -8.92 12.38 -12.51
C ALA A 95 -9.75 11.71 -13.61
N GLU A 96 -9.64 10.39 -13.75
CA GLU A 96 -10.43 9.61 -14.71
C GLU A 96 -11.92 9.60 -14.35
N GLN A 97 -12.25 9.38 -13.07
CA GLN A 97 -13.63 9.42 -12.58
C GLN A 97 -14.26 10.82 -12.76
N HIS A 98 -13.48 11.87 -12.53
CA HIS A 98 -13.94 13.24 -12.82
C HIS A 98 -14.22 13.42 -14.31
N ALA A 99 -13.36 12.92 -15.18
CA ALA A 99 -13.54 12.97 -16.64
C ALA A 99 -14.81 12.27 -17.09
N ILE A 100 -15.08 11.06 -16.59
CA ILE A 100 -16.30 10.30 -16.88
C ILE A 100 -17.54 11.10 -16.48
N ARG A 101 -17.52 11.66 -15.26
CA ARG A 101 -18.66 12.40 -14.69
C ARG A 101 -18.96 13.71 -15.39
N THR A 102 -17.94 14.41 -15.87
CA THR A 102 -18.07 15.77 -16.45
C THR A 102 -17.98 15.81 -17.97
N GLY A 103 -17.56 14.71 -18.62
CA GLY A 103 -17.26 14.68 -20.05
C GLY A 103 -16.00 15.50 -20.41
N THR A 104 -15.18 15.87 -19.43
CA THR A 104 -13.95 16.67 -19.63
C THR A 104 -12.75 15.77 -19.72
N HIS A 105 -11.87 15.98 -20.71
CA HIS A 105 -10.65 15.17 -20.83
C HIS A 105 -9.74 15.34 -19.59
N PRO A 106 -9.19 14.26 -18.99
CA PRO A 106 -8.40 14.31 -17.75
C PRO A 106 -7.27 15.33 -17.79
N THR A 107 -6.58 15.44 -18.91
CA THR A 107 -5.46 16.40 -19.09
C THR A 107 -5.87 17.85 -18.81
N ALA A 108 -7.08 18.27 -19.19
CA ALA A 108 -7.53 19.65 -19.00
C ALA A 108 -7.66 19.96 -17.51
N THR A 109 -8.40 19.12 -16.78
CA THR A 109 -8.61 19.26 -15.34
C THR A 109 -7.30 19.16 -14.55
N THR A 110 -6.44 18.18 -14.90
CA THR A 110 -5.15 18.00 -14.24
C THR A 110 -4.25 19.22 -14.39
N ARG A 111 -4.16 19.81 -15.59
CA ARG A 111 -3.38 21.04 -15.84
C ARG A 111 -3.88 22.23 -15.03
N GLU A 112 -5.21 22.40 -14.93
CA GLU A 112 -5.80 23.47 -14.12
C GLU A 112 -5.47 23.28 -12.62
N ASN A 113 -5.63 22.08 -12.11
CA ASN A 113 -5.29 21.75 -10.74
C ASN A 113 -3.79 21.97 -10.47
N VAL A 114 -2.91 21.50 -11.33
CA VAL A 114 -1.44 21.72 -11.23
C VAL A 114 -1.13 23.21 -11.17
N ALA A 115 -1.76 24.03 -12.03
CA ALA A 115 -1.56 25.48 -12.01
C ALA A 115 -1.99 26.10 -10.68
N THR A 116 -3.11 25.62 -10.11
CA THR A 116 -3.60 26.09 -8.81
C THR A 116 -2.68 25.67 -7.67
N PHE A 117 -2.28 24.41 -7.61
CA PHE A 117 -1.33 23.89 -6.60
C PHE A 117 0.00 24.66 -6.65
N LYS A 118 0.55 24.84 -7.83
CA LYS A 118 1.79 25.58 -8.04
C LYS A 118 1.70 27.03 -7.55
N ARG A 119 0.59 27.70 -7.85
CA ARG A 119 0.32 29.07 -7.37
C ARG A 119 0.26 29.11 -5.84
N GLN A 120 -0.43 28.15 -5.21
CA GLN A 120 -0.54 28.05 -3.75
C GLN A 120 0.81 27.76 -3.07
N LEU A 121 1.61 26.84 -3.61
CA LEU A 121 2.96 26.57 -3.09
C LEU A 121 3.89 27.77 -3.21
N LYS A 122 3.80 28.52 -4.31
CA LYS A 122 4.55 29.77 -4.47
C LYS A 122 4.09 30.85 -3.50
N MET A 123 2.79 30.96 -3.22
CA MET A 123 2.23 31.89 -2.24
C MET A 123 2.73 31.60 -0.81
N LEU A 124 2.95 30.34 -0.47
CA LEU A 124 3.55 29.91 0.80
C LEU A 124 5.05 30.21 0.88
N GLY A 125 5.69 30.57 -0.24
CA GLY A 125 7.07 31.00 -0.31
C GLY A 125 8.11 29.90 -0.14
N PHE A 126 7.76 28.65 -0.39
CA PHE A 126 8.69 27.51 -0.29
C PHE A 126 9.89 27.62 -1.25
N SER A 127 11.04 27.13 -0.79
CA SER A 127 12.32 27.25 -1.49
C SER A 127 12.57 26.11 -2.49
N TYR A 128 11.54 25.76 -3.28
CA TYR A 128 11.68 24.77 -4.35
C TYR A 128 12.48 25.27 -5.54
N ASP A 129 13.25 24.37 -6.15
CA ASP A 129 13.86 24.61 -7.46
C ASP A 129 12.85 24.32 -8.58
N TRP A 130 12.12 25.34 -8.98
CA TRP A 130 11.10 25.23 -10.04
C TRP A 130 11.68 24.88 -11.43
N SER A 131 12.99 24.97 -11.63
CA SER A 131 13.64 24.48 -12.86
C SER A 131 13.74 22.94 -12.90
N ARG A 132 13.49 22.28 -11.76
CA ARG A 132 13.47 20.83 -11.58
C ARG A 132 12.07 20.30 -11.33
N GLU A 133 11.05 21.08 -11.72
CA GLU A 133 9.66 20.64 -11.67
C GLU A 133 9.46 19.43 -12.58
N ILE A 134 8.73 18.43 -12.09
CA ILE A 134 8.38 17.22 -12.85
C ILE A 134 6.87 17.03 -12.89
N ASP A 135 6.38 16.39 -13.95
CA ASP A 135 5.01 15.92 -14.11
C ASP A 135 5.08 14.46 -14.59
N THR A 136 4.48 13.56 -13.87
CA THR A 136 4.52 12.12 -14.19
C THR A 136 3.82 11.79 -15.51
N THR A 137 2.95 12.68 -16.02
CA THR A 137 2.29 12.54 -17.32
C THR A 137 3.07 13.14 -18.47
N ASP A 138 4.16 13.88 -18.20
CA ASP A 138 5.02 14.39 -19.26
C ASP A 138 5.65 13.23 -20.04
N PRO A 139 5.55 13.19 -21.39
CA PRO A 139 6.17 12.15 -22.20
C PRO A 139 7.67 11.98 -21.96
N GLN A 140 8.38 13.06 -21.63
CA GLN A 140 9.81 12.99 -21.30
C GLN A 140 10.08 12.30 -19.95
N TYR A 141 9.14 12.37 -19.01
CA TYR A 141 9.20 11.64 -17.75
C TYR A 141 8.69 10.21 -17.93
N LEU A 142 7.54 10.04 -18.55
CA LEU A 142 6.87 8.76 -18.74
C LEU A 142 7.75 7.69 -19.42
N ARG A 143 8.59 8.11 -20.38
CA ARG A 143 9.54 7.19 -21.04
C ARG A 143 10.47 6.47 -20.05
N TRP A 144 10.80 7.13 -18.91
CA TRP A 144 11.66 6.51 -17.89
C TRP A 144 10.90 5.49 -17.05
N THR A 145 9.63 5.73 -16.77
CA THR A 145 8.74 4.75 -16.15
C THR A 145 8.63 3.51 -17.03
N GLN A 146 8.40 3.69 -18.33
CA GLN A 146 8.35 2.60 -19.31
C GLN A 146 9.70 1.87 -19.42
N TRP A 147 10.81 2.59 -19.40
CA TRP A 147 12.14 1.99 -19.44
C TRP A 147 12.41 1.13 -18.19
N ILE A 148 12.04 1.61 -17.01
CA ILE A 148 12.15 0.82 -15.76
C ILE A 148 11.31 -0.45 -15.87
N PHE A 149 10.08 -0.35 -16.35
CA PHE A 149 9.22 -1.52 -16.56
C PHE A 149 9.87 -2.54 -17.49
N LEU A 150 10.42 -2.11 -18.62
CA LEU A 150 11.13 -2.99 -19.55
C LEU A 150 12.33 -3.68 -18.87
N LYS A 151 13.07 -2.95 -18.01
CA LYS A 151 14.18 -3.55 -17.26
C LYS A 151 13.72 -4.58 -16.21
N LEU A 152 12.56 -4.40 -15.62
CA LEU A 152 11.94 -5.38 -14.74
C LEU A 152 11.49 -6.61 -15.53
N PHE A 153 10.88 -6.39 -16.70
CA PHE A 153 10.44 -7.45 -17.59
C PHE A 153 11.62 -8.30 -18.10
N GLU A 154 12.70 -7.67 -18.58
CA GLU A 154 13.94 -8.34 -19.02
C GLU A 154 14.55 -9.24 -17.92
N ARG A 155 14.31 -8.90 -16.63
CA ARG A 155 14.79 -9.67 -15.48
C ARG A 155 13.80 -10.70 -14.94
N GLY A 156 12.65 -10.88 -15.59
CA GLY A 156 11.58 -11.75 -15.12
C GLY A 156 10.91 -11.27 -13.81
N LEU A 157 11.09 -9.99 -13.46
CA LEU A 157 10.47 -9.36 -12.28
C LEU A 157 9.10 -8.77 -12.59
N ALA A 158 8.81 -8.47 -13.85
CA ALA A 158 7.47 -8.17 -14.35
C ALA A 158 7.00 -9.33 -15.23
N TYR A 159 5.79 -9.81 -15.00
CA TYR A 159 5.19 -10.95 -15.72
C TYR A 159 3.67 -10.79 -15.78
N GLN A 160 3.02 -11.56 -16.65
CA GLN A 160 1.56 -11.59 -16.70
C GLN A 160 1.05 -12.85 -16.03
N ASP A 161 -0.02 -12.71 -15.28
CA ASP A 161 -0.72 -13.83 -14.64
C ASP A 161 -2.23 -13.53 -14.57
N GLU A 162 -3.02 -14.57 -14.39
CA GLU A 162 -4.45 -14.45 -14.15
C GLU A 162 -4.71 -14.56 -12.66
N ILE A 163 -5.09 -13.43 -12.05
CA ILE A 163 -5.31 -13.33 -10.61
C ILE A 163 -6.73 -12.84 -10.29
N PRO A 164 -7.33 -13.27 -9.17
CA PRO A 164 -8.59 -12.72 -8.72
C PRO A 164 -8.40 -11.27 -8.29
N VAL A 165 -9.13 -10.35 -8.93
CA VAL A 165 -9.14 -8.91 -8.64
C VAL A 165 -10.51 -8.47 -8.14
N ASN A 166 -10.56 -7.35 -7.43
CA ASN A 166 -11.81 -6.72 -6.99
C ASN A 166 -12.38 -5.89 -8.16
N TRP A 167 -13.21 -6.50 -8.98
CA TRP A 167 -13.85 -5.83 -10.09
C TRP A 167 -15.13 -5.11 -9.63
N CYS A 168 -15.25 -3.82 -9.95
CA CYS A 168 -16.43 -3.02 -9.69
C CYS A 168 -17.14 -2.67 -11.01
N PRO A 169 -18.21 -3.38 -11.39
CA PRO A 169 -18.94 -3.10 -12.62
C PRO A 169 -19.52 -1.69 -12.67
N GLY A 170 -19.95 -1.14 -11.52
CA GLY A 170 -20.52 0.20 -11.44
C GLY A 170 -19.54 1.33 -11.69
N LEU A 171 -18.25 1.11 -11.42
CA LEU A 171 -17.16 2.04 -11.71
C LEU A 171 -16.38 1.67 -12.98
N GLY A 172 -16.57 0.43 -13.50
CA GLY A 172 -15.86 -0.06 -14.68
C GLY A 172 -14.36 -0.24 -14.47
N THR A 173 -13.92 -0.55 -13.24
CA THR A 173 -12.50 -0.63 -12.88
C THR A 173 -12.22 -1.68 -11.81
N VAL A 174 -10.94 -2.04 -11.68
CA VAL A 174 -10.40 -2.83 -10.56
C VAL A 174 -10.11 -1.92 -9.39
N LEU A 175 -10.43 -2.36 -8.18
CA LEU A 175 -10.21 -1.64 -6.92
C LEU A 175 -9.14 -2.32 -6.09
N ALA A 176 -8.35 -1.52 -5.37
CA ALA A 176 -7.49 -2.01 -4.30
C ALA A 176 -8.33 -2.57 -3.13
N ASN A 177 -7.71 -3.39 -2.28
CA ASN A 177 -8.44 -3.97 -1.13
C ASN A 177 -8.97 -2.88 -0.19
N GLU A 178 -8.23 -1.80 -0.01
CA GLU A 178 -8.55 -0.65 0.84
C GLU A 178 -9.76 0.16 0.33
N GLU A 179 -10.09 0.04 -0.96
CA GLU A 179 -11.22 0.72 -1.60
C GLU A 179 -12.52 -0.10 -1.56
N VAL A 180 -12.48 -1.29 -0.94
CA VAL A 180 -13.64 -2.18 -0.80
C VAL A 180 -14.05 -2.26 0.67
N ILE A 181 -15.25 -1.78 0.99
CA ILE A 181 -15.82 -1.78 2.33
C ILE A 181 -17.13 -2.58 2.28
N ASP A 182 -17.23 -3.62 3.09
CA ASP A 182 -18.42 -4.52 3.15
C ASP A 182 -18.86 -5.03 1.76
N GLY A 183 -17.90 -5.41 0.90
CA GLY A 183 -18.15 -5.91 -0.46
C GLY A 183 -18.63 -4.86 -1.46
N LYS A 184 -18.48 -3.57 -1.13
CA LYS A 184 -18.87 -2.43 -1.98
C LYS A 184 -17.70 -1.48 -2.16
N SER A 185 -17.71 -0.74 -3.28
CA SER A 185 -16.75 0.33 -3.50
C SER A 185 -16.95 1.47 -2.50
N GLU A 186 -15.87 2.02 -1.94
CA GLU A 186 -15.89 3.22 -1.10
C GLU A 186 -16.57 4.38 -1.83
N ILE A 187 -16.26 4.55 -3.12
CA ILE A 187 -16.87 5.57 -3.97
C ILE A 187 -18.12 4.99 -4.63
N GLY A 188 -19.28 5.56 -4.33
CA GLY A 188 -20.56 5.23 -4.95
C GLY A 188 -21.29 4.01 -4.38
N GLY A 189 -20.66 3.23 -3.48
CA GLY A 189 -21.31 2.09 -2.81
C GLY A 189 -21.73 0.96 -3.75
N TYR A 190 -21.07 0.79 -4.90
CA TYR A 190 -21.39 -0.23 -5.90
C TYR A 190 -20.90 -1.62 -5.47
N PRO A 191 -21.64 -2.69 -5.79
CA PRO A 191 -21.18 -4.05 -5.52
C PRO A 191 -19.84 -4.34 -6.21
N VAL A 192 -18.95 -5.00 -5.47
CA VAL A 192 -17.66 -5.47 -5.96
C VAL A 192 -17.68 -6.98 -6.04
N VAL A 193 -17.14 -7.53 -7.12
CA VAL A 193 -17.06 -8.99 -7.33
C VAL A 193 -15.61 -9.40 -7.56
N ARG A 194 -15.22 -10.53 -6.98
CA ARG A 194 -13.90 -11.11 -7.28
C ARG A 194 -13.98 -11.86 -8.61
N THR A 195 -13.16 -11.41 -9.55
CA THR A 195 -13.13 -11.95 -10.91
C THR A 195 -11.69 -12.21 -11.31
N PRO A 196 -11.36 -13.38 -11.86
CA PRO A 196 -10.03 -13.62 -12.42
C PRO A 196 -9.82 -12.70 -13.63
N LEU A 197 -8.72 -11.99 -13.62
CA LEU A 197 -8.36 -11.07 -14.70
C LEU A 197 -6.86 -11.14 -14.96
N ARG A 198 -6.48 -11.18 -16.24
CA ARG A 198 -5.09 -11.16 -16.65
C ARG A 198 -4.47 -9.81 -16.34
N GLN A 199 -3.46 -9.81 -15.47
CA GLN A 199 -2.79 -8.62 -14.96
C GLN A 199 -1.29 -8.67 -15.16
N TRP A 200 -0.66 -7.50 -15.24
CA TRP A 200 0.76 -7.36 -15.00
C TRP A 200 1.07 -7.47 -13.51
N MET A 201 1.98 -8.36 -13.19
CA MET A 201 2.45 -8.60 -11.84
C MET A 201 3.90 -8.20 -11.70
N LEU A 202 4.26 -7.70 -10.52
CA LEU A 202 5.65 -7.45 -10.13
C LEU A 202 6.04 -8.44 -9.03
N ARG A 203 7.18 -9.11 -9.21
CA ARG A 203 7.71 -10.11 -8.25
C ARG A 203 8.39 -9.39 -7.07
N ILE A 204 7.62 -8.62 -6.31
CA ILE A 204 8.13 -7.80 -5.20
C ILE A 204 8.77 -8.64 -4.10
N THR A 205 8.29 -9.86 -3.85
CA THR A 205 8.82 -10.78 -2.84
C THR A 205 10.24 -11.26 -3.13
N ALA A 206 10.73 -11.14 -4.38
CA ALA A 206 12.12 -11.47 -4.73
C ALA A 206 13.16 -10.59 -3.99
N TYR A 207 12.73 -9.47 -3.43
CA TYR A 207 13.59 -8.55 -2.69
C TYR A 207 13.26 -8.50 -1.18
N ALA A 208 12.36 -9.33 -0.68
CA ALA A 208 11.89 -9.28 0.70
C ALA A 208 13.04 -9.37 1.72
N ASP A 209 13.89 -10.39 1.61
CA ASP A 209 15.04 -10.56 2.51
C ASP A 209 16.01 -9.40 2.40
N ARG A 210 16.35 -8.99 1.18
CA ARG A 210 17.27 -7.87 0.94
C ARG A 210 16.73 -6.56 1.50
N LEU A 211 15.43 -6.28 1.34
CA LEU A 211 14.81 -5.09 1.91
C LEU A 211 14.90 -5.08 3.44
N ALA A 212 14.72 -6.24 4.08
CA ALA A 212 14.86 -6.35 5.53
C ALA A 212 16.33 -6.18 5.99
N GLU A 213 17.30 -6.73 5.25
CA GLU A 213 18.72 -6.62 5.55
C GLU A 213 19.27 -5.21 5.31
N ASP A 214 18.87 -4.56 4.22
CA ASP A 214 19.34 -3.23 3.82
C ASP A 214 18.82 -2.11 4.72
N LEU A 215 17.87 -2.37 5.62
CA LEU A 215 17.47 -1.41 6.67
C LEU A 215 18.62 -0.96 7.58
N LYS A 216 19.69 -1.72 7.67
CA LYS A 216 20.92 -1.32 8.38
C LYS A 216 21.73 -0.24 7.66
N LEU A 217 21.49 -0.02 6.37
CA LEU A 217 22.20 0.96 5.53
C LEU A 217 21.59 2.37 5.62
N VAL A 218 20.44 2.53 6.26
CA VAL A 218 19.71 3.79 6.34
C VAL A 218 19.65 4.30 7.78
N ASP A 219 19.80 5.61 7.94
CA ASP A 219 19.64 6.30 9.22
C ASP A 219 18.20 6.78 9.38
N TRP A 220 17.29 5.82 9.63
CA TRP A 220 15.87 6.07 9.80
C TRP A 220 15.44 6.01 11.26
N PRO A 221 14.35 6.71 11.63
CA PRO A 221 13.78 6.58 12.97
C PRO A 221 13.45 5.13 13.32
N GLY A 222 13.71 4.75 14.59
CA GLY A 222 13.51 3.37 15.07
C GLY A 222 12.09 2.83 14.84
N GLY A 223 11.07 3.68 14.98
CA GLY A 223 9.68 3.33 14.68
C GLY A 223 9.48 2.93 13.21
N THR A 224 10.08 3.67 12.28
CA THR A 224 10.04 3.38 10.84
C THR A 224 10.72 2.05 10.52
N LEU A 225 11.92 1.83 11.08
CA LEU A 225 12.65 0.56 10.89
C LEU A 225 11.84 -0.64 11.40
N THR A 226 11.18 -0.48 12.55
CA THR A 226 10.32 -1.53 13.12
C THR A 226 9.09 -1.80 12.25
N ALA A 227 8.44 -0.74 11.75
CA ALA A 227 7.30 -0.86 10.85
C ALA A 227 7.67 -1.57 9.55
N GLN A 228 8.82 -1.24 8.94
CA GLN A 228 9.32 -1.89 7.72
C GLN A 228 9.59 -3.39 7.94
N ARG A 229 10.26 -3.78 9.05
CA ARG A 229 10.51 -5.18 9.38
C ARG A 229 9.21 -5.97 9.57
N ARG A 230 8.25 -5.38 10.28
CA ARG A 230 6.94 -6.01 10.50
C ARG A 230 6.14 -6.16 9.21
N TRP A 231 6.22 -5.17 8.31
CA TRP A 231 5.56 -5.23 7.01
C TRP A 231 6.12 -6.34 6.13
N ILE A 232 7.44 -6.48 6.05
CA ILE A 232 8.10 -7.57 5.30
C ILE A 232 7.74 -8.92 5.91
N GLY A 233 7.67 -9.00 7.25
CA GLY A 233 7.08 -10.13 7.96
C GLY A 233 7.83 -11.44 7.74
N ARG A 234 9.19 -11.43 7.77
CA ARG A 234 9.95 -12.69 7.70
C ARG A 234 9.49 -13.61 8.83
N SER A 235 9.06 -14.81 8.46
CA SER A 235 8.72 -15.88 9.41
C SER A 235 9.49 -17.14 9.08
N GLU A 236 9.89 -17.86 10.10
CA GLU A 236 10.58 -19.15 10.00
C GLU A 236 9.71 -20.22 10.63
N GLY A 237 9.61 -21.37 9.97
CA GLY A 237 8.74 -22.44 10.41
C GLY A 237 9.02 -23.73 9.66
N ALA A 238 8.04 -24.62 9.69
CA ALA A 238 8.09 -25.91 9.01
C ALA A 238 6.86 -26.13 8.15
N ASP A 239 7.05 -26.79 7.03
CA ASP A 239 5.95 -27.37 6.26
C ASP A 239 5.57 -28.71 6.83
N VAL A 240 4.28 -28.90 7.09
CA VAL A 240 3.71 -30.14 7.62
C VAL A 240 2.65 -30.61 6.64
N HIS A 241 2.72 -31.89 6.30
CA HIS A 241 1.83 -32.52 5.34
C HIS A 241 0.84 -33.45 6.03
N PHE A 242 -0.43 -33.26 5.73
CA PHE A 242 -1.54 -34.06 6.24
C PHE A 242 -2.15 -34.82 5.05
N ALA A 243 -1.92 -36.13 4.97
CA ALA A 243 -2.62 -36.97 4.01
C ALA A 243 -4.14 -36.93 4.28
N VAL A 244 -4.93 -36.86 3.23
CA VAL A 244 -6.41 -36.92 3.41
C VAL A 244 -6.87 -38.37 3.45
N ALA A 245 -7.59 -38.73 4.52
CA ALA A 245 -8.14 -40.06 4.63
C ALA A 245 -9.13 -40.34 3.48
N ASP A 246 -9.09 -41.52 2.95
CA ASP A 246 -9.98 -41.98 1.85
C ASP A 246 -9.72 -41.24 0.48
N HIS A 247 -8.66 -40.41 0.37
CA HIS A 247 -8.21 -39.70 -0.84
C HIS A 247 -6.71 -39.85 -1.01
N ALA A 248 -6.25 -40.97 -1.54
CA ALA A 248 -4.81 -41.30 -1.65
C ALA A 248 -3.96 -40.29 -2.46
N ASP A 249 -4.60 -39.47 -3.28
CA ASP A 249 -3.99 -38.45 -4.13
C ASP A 249 -4.22 -37.02 -3.62
N ALA A 250 -4.66 -36.85 -2.37
CA ALA A 250 -4.86 -35.57 -1.73
C ALA A 250 -3.98 -35.41 -0.49
N ASP A 251 -3.20 -34.34 -0.47
CA ASP A 251 -2.30 -33.96 0.60
C ASP A 251 -2.48 -32.50 0.93
N ILE A 252 -2.64 -32.18 2.21
CA ILE A 252 -2.81 -30.81 2.70
C ILE A 252 -1.48 -30.33 3.29
N GLY A 253 -0.75 -29.49 2.54
CA GLY A 253 0.44 -28.80 3.04
C GLY A 253 0.05 -27.62 3.93
N VAL A 254 0.63 -27.55 5.12
CA VAL A 254 0.43 -26.48 6.10
C VAL A 254 1.78 -25.92 6.50
N PHE A 255 1.97 -24.60 6.38
CA PHE A 255 3.12 -23.92 6.97
C PHE A 255 2.80 -23.50 8.40
N THR A 256 3.66 -23.84 9.36
CA THR A 256 3.50 -23.41 10.75
C THR A 256 4.81 -22.85 11.32
N THR A 257 4.72 -21.74 12.06
CA THR A 257 5.85 -21.21 12.87
C THR A 257 5.98 -21.91 14.22
N ARG A 258 5.02 -22.80 14.56
CA ARG A 258 4.95 -23.53 15.83
C ARG A 258 4.84 -25.03 15.62
N PRO A 259 5.85 -25.67 14.98
CA PRO A 259 5.84 -27.11 14.78
C PRO A 259 5.83 -27.90 16.10
N ASP A 260 6.27 -27.28 17.18
CA ASP A 260 6.23 -27.82 18.54
C ASP A 260 4.79 -28.11 19.05
N THR A 261 3.79 -27.45 18.47
CA THR A 261 2.38 -27.64 18.86
C THR A 261 1.67 -28.73 18.05
N LEU A 262 2.35 -29.39 17.11
CA LEU A 262 1.77 -30.38 16.20
C LEU A 262 0.97 -31.46 16.92
N MET A 263 1.45 -31.92 18.07
CA MET A 263 0.74 -32.95 18.84
C MET A 263 -0.61 -32.50 19.44
N GLY A 264 -0.87 -31.19 19.43
CA GLY A 264 -2.14 -30.60 19.87
C GLY A 264 -3.13 -30.31 18.76
N VAL A 265 -2.87 -30.74 17.54
CA VAL A 265 -3.76 -30.53 16.38
C VAL A 265 -5.04 -31.30 16.58
N THR A 266 -6.19 -30.62 16.50
CA THR A 266 -7.52 -31.20 16.68
C THR A 266 -8.37 -31.17 15.41
N TYR A 267 -8.05 -30.28 14.47
CA TYR A 267 -8.65 -30.20 13.13
C TYR A 267 -7.73 -29.48 12.15
N VAL A 268 -8.04 -29.60 10.86
CA VAL A 268 -7.36 -28.86 9.76
C VAL A 268 -8.39 -27.97 9.10
N VAL A 269 -7.99 -26.75 8.72
CA VAL A 269 -8.87 -25.77 8.08
C VAL A 269 -8.34 -25.40 6.72
N LEU A 270 -9.19 -25.44 5.72
CA LEU A 270 -8.93 -24.96 4.35
C LEU A 270 -9.57 -23.60 4.15
N ALA A 271 -8.89 -22.73 3.43
CA ALA A 271 -9.50 -21.53 2.90
C ALA A 271 -10.65 -21.87 1.94
N PRO A 272 -11.72 -21.08 1.87
CA PRO A 272 -12.85 -21.36 0.97
C PRO A 272 -12.45 -21.50 -0.50
N GLU A 273 -11.42 -20.79 -0.93
CA GLU A 273 -10.85 -20.81 -2.29
C GLU A 273 -9.81 -21.90 -2.53
N HIS A 274 -9.49 -22.72 -1.53
CA HIS A 274 -8.48 -23.75 -1.67
C HIS A 274 -8.92 -24.85 -2.65
N THR A 275 -8.04 -25.26 -3.54
CA THR A 275 -8.33 -26.21 -4.64
C THR A 275 -8.81 -27.58 -4.17
N LEU A 276 -8.43 -28.00 -2.97
CA LEU A 276 -8.86 -29.27 -2.40
C LEU A 276 -10.29 -29.24 -1.84
N VAL A 277 -10.90 -28.09 -1.58
CA VAL A 277 -12.25 -28.01 -0.99
C VAL A 277 -13.26 -28.84 -1.77
N ALA A 278 -13.37 -28.59 -3.06
CA ALA A 278 -14.33 -29.35 -3.90
C ALA A 278 -13.99 -30.85 -4.00
N LYS A 279 -12.71 -31.23 -3.88
CA LYS A 279 -12.23 -32.59 -4.02
C LYS A 279 -12.50 -33.44 -2.76
N VAL A 280 -12.29 -32.85 -1.58
CA VAL A 280 -12.37 -33.58 -0.32
C VAL A 280 -13.77 -33.50 0.34
N THR A 281 -14.61 -32.56 -0.09
CA THR A 281 -15.96 -32.42 0.46
C THR A 281 -16.84 -33.63 0.10
N THR A 282 -17.40 -34.28 1.11
CA THR A 282 -18.29 -35.42 0.91
C THR A 282 -19.60 -34.98 0.24
N SER A 283 -20.31 -35.95 -0.39
CA SER A 283 -21.60 -35.65 -1.05
C SER A 283 -22.64 -35.06 -0.10
N GLU A 284 -22.60 -35.44 1.15
CA GLU A 284 -23.53 -35.00 2.20
C GLU A 284 -23.32 -33.51 2.57
N HIS A 285 -22.09 -33.00 2.52
CA HIS A 285 -21.73 -31.61 2.90
C HIS A 285 -21.59 -30.68 1.70
N ARG A 286 -21.79 -31.17 0.47
CA ARG A 286 -21.51 -30.43 -0.76
C ARG A 286 -22.30 -29.13 -0.87
N ASP A 287 -23.58 -29.14 -0.57
CA ASP A 287 -24.45 -28.00 -0.70
C ASP A 287 -24.13 -26.91 0.36
N GLU A 288 -23.87 -27.35 1.60
CA GLU A 288 -23.49 -26.45 2.71
C GLU A 288 -22.14 -25.79 2.44
N VAL A 289 -21.13 -26.58 2.04
CA VAL A 289 -19.81 -26.04 1.72
C VAL A 289 -19.88 -25.12 0.51
N GLY A 290 -20.64 -25.48 -0.53
CA GLY A 290 -20.83 -24.63 -1.72
C GLY A 290 -21.41 -23.25 -1.37
N ALA A 291 -22.50 -23.24 -0.58
CA ALA A 291 -23.12 -21.99 -0.12
C ALA A 291 -22.15 -21.14 0.75
N TYR A 292 -21.36 -21.80 1.59
CA TYR A 292 -20.37 -21.12 2.42
C TYR A 292 -19.24 -20.49 1.59
N VAL A 293 -18.70 -21.22 0.60
CA VAL A 293 -17.67 -20.72 -0.33
C VAL A 293 -18.18 -19.49 -1.09
N GLU A 294 -19.40 -19.53 -1.63
CA GLU A 294 -20.01 -18.40 -2.30
C GLU A 294 -20.19 -17.17 -1.39
N ALA A 295 -20.58 -17.39 -0.12
CA ALA A 295 -20.71 -16.31 0.84
C ALA A 295 -19.35 -15.70 1.21
N ALA A 296 -18.33 -16.54 1.42
CA ALA A 296 -16.96 -16.10 1.72
C ALA A 296 -16.31 -15.33 0.56
N ALA A 297 -16.61 -15.69 -0.69
CA ALA A 297 -16.10 -14.99 -1.89
C ALA A 297 -16.57 -13.52 -2.00
N ARG A 298 -17.59 -13.12 -1.23
CA ARG A 298 -18.09 -11.74 -1.17
C ARG A 298 -17.35 -10.87 -0.14
N LYS A 299 -16.54 -11.50 0.74
CA LYS A 299 -15.75 -10.79 1.77
C LYS A 299 -14.38 -10.46 1.23
N SER A 300 -13.83 -9.29 1.60
CA SER A 300 -12.44 -8.97 1.29
C SER A 300 -11.47 -9.76 2.17
N ASP A 301 -10.23 -9.96 1.71
CA ASP A 301 -9.18 -10.60 2.53
C ASP A 301 -8.91 -9.80 3.81
N LEU A 302 -9.03 -8.46 3.76
CA LEU A 302 -8.88 -7.59 4.93
C LEU A 302 -9.98 -7.83 5.97
N ASP A 303 -11.25 -7.95 5.56
CA ASP A 303 -12.36 -8.24 6.45
C ASP A 303 -12.18 -9.61 7.12
N ARG A 304 -11.67 -10.59 6.38
CA ARG A 304 -11.39 -11.94 6.86
C ARG A 304 -10.22 -11.97 7.85
N ILE A 305 -9.13 -11.20 7.60
CA ILE A 305 -7.95 -11.11 8.46
C ILE A 305 -8.23 -10.24 9.70
N ALA A 306 -8.89 -9.09 9.53
CA ALA A 306 -9.23 -8.18 10.63
C ALA A 306 -10.14 -8.81 11.68
N GLY A 307 -10.89 -9.83 11.27
CA GLY A 307 -11.62 -10.73 12.15
C GLY A 307 -12.85 -10.10 12.78
N THR A 308 -14.01 -10.54 12.35
CA THR A 308 -15.21 -10.46 13.21
C THR A 308 -14.96 -11.24 14.51
N PRO A 309 -15.52 -10.80 15.64
CA PRO A 309 -15.41 -11.55 16.90
C PRO A 309 -15.87 -13.01 16.79
N GLN A 310 -16.76 -13.31 15.86
CA GLN A 310 -17.32 -14.63 15.63
C GLN A 310 -16.68 -15.26 14.39
N LYS A 311 -15.89 -16.31 14.60
CA LYS A 311 -15.34 -17.14 13.54
C LYS A 311 -16.41 -18.11 13.04
N THR A 312 -16.49 -18.29 11.72
CA THR A 312 -17.46 -19.19 11.10
C THR A 312 -16.75 -20.18 10.18
N GLY A 313 -17.37 -21.34 9.98
CA GLY A 313 -16.90 -22.38 9.08
C GLY A 313 -17.86 -23.54 9.01
N VAL A 314 -17.64 -24.41 8.04
CA VAL A 314 -18.46 -25.60 7.78
C VAL A 314 -17.59 -26.85 7.65
N PRO A 315 -18.04 -28.04 8.10
CA PRO A 315 -17.30 -29.26 7.95
C PRO A 315 -17.33 -29.75 6.49
N THR A 316 -16.24 -30.35 6.03
CA THR A 316 -16.22 -31.02 4.71
C THR A 316 -16.76 -32.45 4.76
N GLY A 317 -16.91 -33.02 5.96
CA GLY A 317 -17.19 -34.45 6.17
C GLY A 317 -15.97 -35.36 6.00
N ALA A 318 -14.85 -34.85 5.50
CA ALA A 318 -13.61 -35.60 5.35
C ALA A 318 -12.67 -35.41 6.54
N PHE A 319 -11.64 -36.28 6.58
CA PHE A 319 -10.64 -36.28 7.64
C PHE A 319 -9.23 -36.23 7.06
N ALA A 320 -8.33 -35.53 7.73
CA ALA A 320 -6.91 -35.58 7.52
C ALA A 320 -6.26 -36.57 8.51
N LEU A 321 -5.13 -37.15 8.13
CA LEU A 321 -4.34 -38.01 9.00
C LEU A 321 -3.24 -37.22 9.67
N HIS A 322 -3.22 -37.23 11.00
CA HIS A 322 -2.13 -36.60 11.74
C HIS A 322 -0.80 -37.28 11.40
N PRO A 323 0.22 -36.52 10.95
CA PRO A 323 1.41 -37.10 10.29
C PRO A 323 2.28 -37.97 11.22
N ILE A 324 2.19 -37.78 12.53
CA ILE A 324 2.98 -38.58 13.51
C ILE A 324 2.13 -39.72 14.09
N THR A 325 0.89 -39.44 14.49
CA THR A 325 0.06 -40.41 15.24
C THR A 325 -0.87 -41.25 14.36
N GLY A 326 -1.12 -40.81 13.11
CA GLY A 326 -2.11 -41.44 12.23
C GLY A 326 -3.58 -41.22 12.64
N VAL A 327 -3.84 -40.46 13.70
CA VAL A 327 -5.19 -40.14 14.15
C VAL A 327 -5.92 -39.32 13.11
N ARG A 328 -7.20 -39.64 12.88
CA ARG A 328 -8.07 -38.86 11.97
C ARG A 328 -8.50 -37.55 12.65
N VAL A 329 -8.23 -36.41 12.01
CA VAL A 329 -8.68 -35.09 12.43
C VAL A 329 -9.62 -34.52 11.37
N PRO A 330 -10.74 -33.87 11.72
CA PRO A 330 -11.72 -33.38 10.76
C PRO A 330 -11.14 -32.21 9.93
N ILE A 331 -11.59 -32.12 8.67
CA ILE A 331 -11.27 -31.04 7.76
C ILE A 331 -12.44 -30.06 7.70
N TRP A 332 -12.18 -28.80 7.96
CA TRP A 332 -13.13 -27.69 7.90
C TRP A 332 -12.81 -26.70 6.79
N VAL A 333 -13.82 -25.97 6.35
CA VAL A 333 -13.67 -24.79 5.50
C VAL A 333 -14.05 -23.57 6.33
N ALA A 334 -13.16 -22.58 6.46
CA ALA A 334 -13.45 -21.39 7.25
C ALA A 334 -12.82 -20.13 6.63
N ASP A 335 -13.52 -19.01 6.75
CA ASP A 335 -13.15 -17.74 6.11
C ASP A 335 -12.03 -16.98 6.80
N TYR A 336 -11.66 -17.34 8.03
CA TYR A 336 -10.50 -16.76 8.71
C TYR A 336 -9.15 -17.29 8.19
N VAL A 337 -9.16 -18.33 7.36
CA VAL A 337 -8.01 -18.81 6.60
C VAL A 337 -8.09 -18.23 5.19
N VAL A 338 -7.02 -17.57 4.74
CA VAL A 338 -6.98 -16.83 3.47
C VAL A 338 -6.07 -17.56 2.49
N GLY A 339 -6.58 -17.87 1.29
CA GLY A 339 -5.85 -18.61 0.28
C GLY A 339 -4.66 -17.88 -0.33
N SER A 340 -4.65 -16.55 -0.24
CA SER A 340 -3.54 -15.70 -0.69
C SER A 340 -2.35 -15.68 0.28
N TYR A 341 -2.48 -16.29 1.47
CA TYR A 341 -1.44 -16.32 2.49
C TYR A 341 -1.01 -17.77 2.79
N GLY A 342 0.30 -18.03 2.70
CA GLY A 342 0.86 -19.36 2.91
C GLY A 342 0.34 -20.40 1.91
N THR A 343 -0.07 -21.55 2.40
CA THR A 343 -0.61 -22.67 1.59
C THR A 343 -2.13 -22.58 1.40
N GLY A 344 -2.82 -21.63 2.02
CA GLY A 344 -4.28 -21.60 2.09
C GLY A 344 -4.88 -22.68 3.02
N ALA A 345 -4.07 -23.28 3.87
CA ALA A 345 -4.47 -24.27 4.86
C ALA A 345 -3.77 -24.04 6.19
N VAL A 346 -4.40 -24.37 7.29
CA VAL A 346 -3.81 -24.29 8.63
C VAL A 346 -4.11 -25.55 9.44
N MET A 347 -3.16 -25.98 10.25
CA MET A 347 -3.41 -26.92 11.33
C MET A 347 -3.95 -26.15 12.55
N ALA A 348 -5.07 -26.53 13.07
CA ALA A 348 -5.70 -25.85 14.19
C ALA A 348 -5.30 -26.46 15.54
N VAL A 349 -4.83 -25.59 16.43
CA VAL A 349 -4.34 -25.99 17.77
C VAL A 349 -5.00 -25.13 18.84
N PRO A 350 -6.26 -25.40 19.22
CA PRO A 350 -7.04 -24.58 20.16
C PRO A 350 -6.38 -24.34 21.51
N ALA A 351 -5.51 -25.25 21.95
CA ALA A 351 -4.75 -25.09 23.19
C ALA A 351 -3.64 -24.01 23.11
N HIS A 352 -3.24 -23.57 21.92
CA HIS A 352 -2.10 -22.67 21.70
C HIS A 352 -2.40 -21.47 20.78
N ASP A 353 -3.53 -21.46 20.08
CA ASP A 353 -3.98 -20.34 19.24
C ASP A 353 -5.39 -19.90 19.63
N GLN A 354 -5.52 -18.58 19.91
CA GLN A 354 -6.79 -18.01 20.37
C GLN A 354 -7.86 -17.99 19.27
N ARG A 355 -7.47 -17.90 18.00
CA ARG A 355 -8.40 -17.93 16.86
C ARG A 355 -8.96 -19.34 16.68
N ASP A 356 -8.09 -20.34 16.79
CA ASP A 356 -8.49 -21.74 16.72
C ASP A 356 -9.39 -22.10 17.90
N PHE A 357 -9.06 -21.60 19.11
CA PHE A 357 -9.92 -21.80 20.29
C PHE A 357 -11.30 -21.15 20.12
N ALA A 358 -11.35 -19.92 19.58
CA ALA A 358 -12.61 -19.23 19.37
C ALA A 358 -13.48 -19.91 18.30
N PHE A 359 -12.85 -20.53 17.30
CA PHE A 359 -13.56 -21.31 16.28
C PHE A 359 -14.06 -22.65 16.81
N ALA A 360 -13.25 -23.38 17.57
CA ALA A 360 -13.61 -24.68 18.18
C ALA A 360 -14.75 -24.54 19.18
#